data_d37cecf77bb551e4a7b55b01a1f086d8
#
_entry.id   d37cecf77bb551e4a7b55b01a1f086d8
#
_cell.length_a   1.000
_cell.length_b   1.000
_cell.length_c   1.000
_cell.angle_alpha   90.00
_cell.angle_beta   90.00
_cell.angle_gamma   90.00
#
_symmetry.space_group_name_H-M   'P 1'
#
loop_
_entity.id
_entity.type
_entity.pdbx_description
1 polymer ?
#
loop_
_entity_poly.entity_id
_entity_poly.type
_entity_poly.pdbx_seq_one_letter_code
_entity_poly.pdbx_strand_id
1 'polypeptide(L)'
;MVSSLMPNLFTIPIEPKFIAVGFVAKKLKVFSSAKSPLAVLFENQDAGGDKLKVMFKNGDDLRQDILTLQMIDIMDRIWLDNDLDLAMTPYKVVPTDCMQGYLEFNLNSVTLADIQHKDKQSLLHTFSDTSVHDFFVDKVIG
;
A
#
# COMPACT_ATOMS: atom_id res chain seq x y z
N MET A 1 -22.00 -11.18 11.61
CA MET A 1 -22.41 -12.29 10.74
C MET A 1 -21.31 -12.80 9.80
N VAL A 2 -20.37 -11.97 9.33
CA VAL A 2 -19.23 -12.43 8.49
C VAL A 2 -18.16 -13.16 9.32
N SER A 3 -17.97 -12.80 10.57
CA SER A 3 -16.96 -13.39 11.46
C SER A 3 -17.18 -14.88 11.79
N SER A 4 -18.40 -15.38 11.66
CA SER A 4 -18.73 -16.79 11.95
C SER A 4 -18.42 -17.74 10.78
N LEU A 5 -18.04 -17.22 9.61
CA LEU A 5 -17.71 -17.99 8.40
C LEU A 5 -16.19 -18.11 8.17
N MET A 6 -15.38 -17.39 8.95
CA MET A 6 -13.93 -17.44 8.79
C MET A 6 -13.33 -18.53 9.68
N PRO A 7 -12.32 -19.27 9.22
CA PRO A 7 -11.55 -20.17 10.06
C PRO A 7 -10.89 -19.36 11.20
N ASN A 8 -10.67 -20.00 12.35
CA ASN A 8 -10.05 -19.35 13.51
C ASN A 8 -8.62 -18.84 13.23
N LEU A 9 -7.92 -19.52 12.35
CA LEU A 9 -6.58 -19.16 11.89
C LEU A 9 -6.51 -19.36 10.37
N PHE A 10 -5.93 -18.40 9.65
CA PHE A 10 -5.72 -18.49 8.21
C PHE A 10 -4.49 -17.69 7.77
N THR A 11 -3.91 -18.07 6.66
CA THR A 11 -2.82 -17.33 6.02
C THR A 11 -3.36 -16.48 4.88
N ILE A 12 -2.61 -15.43 4.53
CA ILE A 12 -2.97 -14.52 3.44
C ILE A 12 -1.94 -14.72 2.33
N PRO A 13 -2.36 -14.93 1.07
CA PRO A 13 -1.43 -15.26 -0.04
C PRO A 13 -0.30 -14.25 -0.23
N ILE A 14 -0.53 -12.98 0.07
CA ILE A 14 0.46 -11.91 -0.08
C ILE A 14 1.58 -11.99 0.97
N GLU A 15 1.31 -12.57 2.14
CA GLU A 15 2.29 -12.79 3.21
C GLU A 15 2.02 -14.14 3.89
N PRO A 16 2.54 -15.25 3.33
CA PRO A 16 2.24 -16.60 3.84
C PRO A 16 2.76 -16.88 5.25
N LYS A 17 3.73 -16.10 5.73
CA LYS A 17 4.24 -16.20 7.10
C LYS A 17 3.34 -15.51 8.12
N PHE A 18 2.43 -14.65 7.67
CA PHE A 18 1.48 -13.95 8.52
C PHE A 18 0.28 -14.86 8.81
N ILE A 19 0.08 -15.19 10.07
CA ILE A 19 -1.09 -15.96 10.52
C ILE A 19 -2.12 -14.98 11.04
N ALA A 20 -3.24 -14.89 10.34
CA ALA A 20 -4.35 -14.02 10.71
C ALA A 20 -5.32 -14.74 11.65
N VAL A 21 -5.80 -14.03 12.69
CA VAL A 21 -6.90 -14.46 13.57
C VAL A 21 -8.24 -13.80 13.21
N GLY A 22 -8.21 -12.81 12.32
CA GLY A 22 -9.38 -12.05 11.90
C GLY A 22 -9.01 -10.76 11.21
N PHE A 23 -9.99 -9.88 11.06
CA PHE A 23 -9.77 -8.55 10.50
C PHE A 23 -10.49 -7.48 11.34
N VAL A 24 -9.98 -6.25 11.29
CA VAL A 24 -10.55 -5.11 12.01
C VAL A 24 -11.72 -4.53 11.21
N ALA A 25 -12.94 -4.96 11.49
CA ALA A 25 -14.14 -4.55 10.73
C ALA A 25 -14.32 -3.01 10.64
N LYS A 26 -13.98 -2.28 11.70
CA LYS A 26 -14.04 -0.80 11.73
C LYS A 26 -13.01 -0.12 10.85
N LYS A 27 -12.01 -0.85 10.35
CA LYS A 27 -10.93 -0.37 9.48
C LYS A 27 -11.08 -0.83 8.02
N LEU A 28 -12.17 -1.54 7.72
CA LEU A 28 -12.55 -1.80 6.32
C LEU A 28 -12.79 -0.47 5.61
N LYS A 29 -12.17 -0.31 4.45
CA LYS A 29 -12.32 0.90 3.63
C LYS A 29 -12.50 0.51 2.16
N VAL A 30 -13.60 0.95 1.58
CA VAL A 30 -13.81 0.94 0.13
C VAL A 30 -13.41 2.31 -0.40
N PHE A 31 -12.56 2.33 -1.42
CA PHE A 31 -12.14 3.58 -2.05
C PHE A 31 -13.14 4.01 -3.12
N SER A 32 -13.36 5.31 -3.23
CA SER A 32 -14.29 5.92 -4.21
C SER A 32 -13.66 6.07 -5.60
N SER A 33 -13.02 5.02 -6.12
CA SER A 33 -12.52 4.99 -7.50
C SER A 33 -13.43 4.12 -8.38
N ALA A 34 -13.25 4.19 -9.70
CA ALA A 34 -14.06 3.42 -10.66
C ALA A 34 -14.07 1.91 -10.40
N LYS A 35 -13.01 1.36 -9.81
CA LYS A 35 -12.84 -0.06 -9.45
C LYS A 35 -13.14 -0.37 -7.99
N SER A 36 -13.45 0.65 -7.18
CA SER A 36 -13.84 0.53 -5.77
C SER A 36 -12.99 -0.48 -4.96
N PRO A 37 -11.65 -0.37 -4.93
CA PRO A 37 -10.82 -1.36 -4.24
C PRO A 37 -11.13 -1.38 -2.74
N LEU A 38 -10.99 -2.56 -2.14
CA LEU A 38 -11.27 -2.82 -0.73
C LEU A 38 -9.97 -2.93 0.07
N ALA A 39 -9.74 -2.06 1.04
CA ALA A 39 -8.67 -2.23 2.00
C ALA A 39 -9.14 -2.95 3.25
N VAL A 40 -8.39 -3.98 3.64
CA VAL A 40 -8.65 -4.83 4.81
C VAL A 40 -7.42 -4.81 5.72
N LEU A 41 -7.65 -4.61 7.02
CA LEU A 41 -6.60 -4.69 8.04
C LEU A 41 -6.77 -6.00 8.80
N PHE A 42 -5.81 -6.92 8.66
CA PHE A 42 -5.80 -8.20 9.35
C PHE A 42 -5.06 -8.12 10.69
N GLU A 43 -5.56 -8.88 11.66
CA GLU A 43 -4.96 -9.01 12.98
C GLU A 43 -4.04 -10.22 13.02
N ASN A 44 -2.84 -10.04 13.57
CA ASN A 44 -1.85 -11.09 13.72
C ASN A 44 -2.27 -12.03 14.85
N GLN A 45 -1.97 -13.33 14.71
CA GLN A 45 -2.08 -14.31 15.79
C GLN A 45 -1.20 -13.92 16.98
N ASP A 46 -0.02 -13.40 16.72
CA ASP A 46 0.83 -12.83 17.75
C ASP A 46 0.26 -11.49 18.23
N ALA A 47 -0.10 -11.40 19.48
CA ALA A 47 -0.71 -10.21 20.08
C ALA A 47 0.22 -8.97 20.05
N GLY A 48 1.54 -9.19 20.00
CA GLY A 48 2.56 -8.12 19.83
C GLY A 48 2.98 -7.89 18.38
N GLY A 49 2.50 -8.70 17.45
CA GLY A 49 2.88 -8.65 16.04
C GLY A 49 2.21 -7.52 15.25
N ASP A 50 2.89 -7.07 14.22
CA ASP A 50 2.35 -6.07 13.32
C ASP A 50 1.10 -6.56 12.60
N LYS A 51 0.16 -5.63 12.36
CA LYS A 51 -1.03 -5.89 11.56
C LYS A 51 -0.70 -5.79 10.08
N LEU A 52 -1.33 -6.63 9.27
CA LEU A 52 -1.16 -6.61 7.82
C LEU A 52 -2.34 -5.88 7.16
N LYS A 53 -2.05 -4.83 6.42
CA LYS A 53 -3.05 -4.13 5.61
C LYS A 53 -2.88 -4.52 4.15
N VAL A 54 -3.97 -4.97 3.56
CA VAL A 54 -4.01 -5.47 2.18
C VAL A 54 -5.10 -4.74 1.42
N MET A 55 -4.83 -4.42 0.16
CA MET A 55 -5.83 -3.90 -0.78
C MET A 55 -6.24 -5.03 -1.73
N PHE A 56 -7.52 -5.33 -1.80
CA PHE A 56 -8.09 -6.20 -2.81
C PHE A 56 -8.65 -5.36 -3.95
N LYS A 57 -8.24 -5.69 -5.17
CA LYS A 57 -8.77 -5.10 -6.40
C LYS A 57 -9.52 -6.13 -7.22
N ASN A 58 -10.62 -5.70 -7.83
CA ASN A 58 -11.37 -6.46 -8.82
C ASN A 58 -11.59 -5.57 -10.05
N GLY A 59 -11.35 -6.13 -11.23
CA GLY A 59 -11.43 -5.43 -12.52
C GLY A 59 -10.11 -4.85 -13.03
N ASP A 60 -8.97 -5.16 -12.36
CA ASP A 60 -7.62 -4.79 -12.80
C ASP A 60 -6.76 -6.03 -13.01
N ASP A 61 -6.00 -6.07 -14.12
CA ASP A 61 -5.02 -7.12 -14.38
C ASP A 61 -3.69 -6.81 -13.65
N LEU A 62 -3.54 -7.37 -12.46
CA LEU A 62 -2.39 -7.13 -11.59
C LEU A 62 -1.08 -7.80 -12.06
N ARG A 63 -1.11 -8.58 -13.15
CA ARG A 63 0.13 -9.12 -13.74
C ARG A 63 1.02 -8.03 -14.32
N GLN A 64 0.41 -6.90 -14.76
CA GLN A 64 1.14 -5.72 -15.20
C GLN A 64 1.88 -5.05 -14.04
N ASP A 65 1.24 -4.98 -12.87
CA ASP A 65 1.87 -4.46 -11.63
C ASP A 65 3.08 -5.31 -11.24
N ILE A 66 2.95 -6.65 -11.31
CA ILE A 66 4.08 -7.57 -11.02
C ILE A 66 5.25 -7.30 -11.96
N LEU A 67 5.01 -7.20 -13.26
CA LEU A 67 6.08 -6.95 -14.22
C LEU A 67 6.80 -5.62 -13.93
N THR A 68 6.03 -4.58 -13.65
CA THR A 68 6.58 -3.26 -13.27
C THR A 68 7.43 -3.36 -12.00
N LEU A 69 6.93 -4.06 -10.96
CA LEU A 69 7.65 -4.22 -9.70
C LEU A 69 8.93 -5.06 -9.85
N GLN A 70 8.91 -6.08 -10.72
CA GLN A 70 10.12 -6.84 -11.05
C GLN A 70 11.18 -5.95 -11.73
N MET A 71 10.76 -5.07 -12.63
CA MET A 71 11.69 -4.10 -13.25
C MET A 71 12.26 -3.13 -12.22
N ILE A 72 11.44 -2.64 -11.28
CA ILE A 72 11.88 -1.77 -10.19
C ILE A 72 12.90 -2.50 -9.31
N ASP A 73 12.65 -3.76 -8.94
CA ASP A 73 13.56 -4.59 -8.14
C ASP A 73 14.92 -4.80 -8.85
N ILE A 74 14.91 -5.02 -10.17
CA ILE A 74 16.14 -5.12 -10.97
C ILE A 74 16.90 -3.79 -10.97
N MET A 75 16.21 -2.67 -11.16
CA MET A 75 16.83 -1.35 -11.14
C MET A 75 17.45 -1.04 -9.78
N ASP A 76 16.75 -1.34 -8.69
CA ASP A 76 17.23 -1.15 -7.33
C ASP A 76 18.51 -1.94 -7.06
N ARG A 77 18.55 -3.22 -7.47
CA ARG A 77 19.77 -4.04 -7.37
C ARG A 77 20.94 -3.46 -8.16
N ILE A 78 20.70 -2.99 -9.38
CA ILE A 78 21.75 -2.36 -10.22
C ILE A 78 22.27 -1.10 -9.52
N TRP A 79 21.41 -0.30 -8.93
CA TRP A 79 21.82 0.90 -8.19
C TRP A 79 22.65 0.55 -6.96
N LEU A 80 22.19 -0.41 -6.16
CA LEU A 80 22.93 -0.88 -4.98
C LEU A 80 24.31 -1.45 -5.34
N ASP A 81 24.41 -2.19 -6.45
CA ASP A 81 25.68 -2.72 -6.97
C ASP A 81 26.65 -1.62 -7.43
N ASN A 82 26.16 -0.39 -7.63
CA ASN A 82 26.94 0.79 -8.00
C ASN A 82 27.01 1.83 -6.87
N ASP A 83 26.86 1.40 -5.61
CA ASP A 83 26.92 2.24 -4.40
C ASP A 83 25.88 3.37 -4.37
N LEU A 84 24.74 3.19 -5.06
CA LEU A 84 23.64 4.15 -5.08
C LEU A 84 22.41 3.54 -4.38
N ASP A 85 22.19 3.88 -3.12
CA ASP A 85 20.99 3.50 -2.38
C ASP A 85 19.91 4.59 -2.50
N LEU A 86 18.87 4.31 -3.29
CA LEU A 86 17.71 5.19 -3.46
C LEU A 86 16.55 4.83 -2.51
N ALA A 87 16.78 3.91 -1.56
CA ALA A 87 15.82 3.47 -0.56
C ALA A 87 14.47 3.04 -1.17
N MET A 88 14.53 2.30 -2.29
CA MET A 88 13.31 1.83 -2.96
C MET A 88 12.52 0.87 -2.08
N THR A 89 11.21 1.03 -2.06
CA THR A 89 10.30 0.21 -1.24
C THR A 89 9.23 -0.43 -2.12
N PRO A 90 9.57 -1.47 -2.90
CA PRO A 90 8.59 -2.18 -3.72
C PRO A 90 7.57 -2.90 -2.82
N TYR A 91 6.31 -2.82 -3.19
CA TYR A 91 5.22 -3.52 -2.50
C TYR A 91 4.93 -4.87 -3.15
N LYS A 92 4.31 -5.78 -2.40
CA LYS A 92 3.95 -7.10 -2.91
C LYS A 92 2.62 -7.05 -3.66
N VAL A 93 2.52 -7.87 -4.72
CA VAL A 93 1.30 -8.05 -5.51
C VAL A 93 1.09 -9.53 -5.75
N VAL A 94 -0.13 -10.01 -5.52
CA VAL A 94 -0.52 -11.41 -5.78
C VAL A 94 -1.82 -11.41 -6.60
N PRO A 95 -1.77 -11.67 -7.92
CA PRO A 95 -2.97 -11.93 -8.70
C PRO A 95 -3.62 -13.24 -8.25
N THR A 96 -4.92 -13.21 -8.08
CA THR A 96 -5.70 -14.43 -7.75
C THR A 96 -6.50 -14.92 -8.94
N ASP A 97 -6.71 -14.04 -9.92
CA ASP A 97 -7.34 -14.34 -11.21
C ASP A 97 -6.87 -13.30 -12.25
N CYS A 98 -7.32 -13.42 -13.50
CA CYS A 98 -6.92 -12.55 -14.60
C CYS A 98 -7.24 -11.06 -14.37
N MET A 99 -8.28 -10.75 -13.59
CA MET A 99 -8.75 -9.38 -13.34
C MET A 99 -8.92 -9.06 -11.86
N GLN A 100 -8.24 -9.80 -10.97
CA GLN A 100 -8.33 -9.55 -9.53
C GLN A 100 -7.10 -10.02 -8.77
N GLY A 101 -6.90 -9.47 -7.58
CA GLY A 101 -5.83 -9.90 -6.68
C GLY A 101 -5.63 -8.95 -5.51
N TYR A 102 -4.53 -9.20 -4.82
CA TYR A 102 -4.13 -8.48 -3.62
C TYR A 102 -2.88 -7.64 -3.87
N LEU A 103 -2.87 -6.45 -3.25
CA LEU A 103 -1.69 -5.59 -3.15
C LEU A 103 -1.39 -5.34 -1.68
N GLU A 104 -0.11 -5.35 -1.34
CA GLU A 104 0.35 -4.87 -0.05
C GLU A 104 0.07 -3.36 0.07
N PHE A 105 -0.44 -2.93 1.22
CA PHE A 105 -0.71 -1.52 1.46
C PHE A 105 0.43 -0.93 2.29
N ASN A 106 1.17 0.00 1.70
CA ASN A 106 2.20 0.73 2.43
C ASN A 106 1.55 1.65 3.49
N LEU A 107 1.79 1.34 4.78
CA LEU A 107 1.18 2.07 5.89
C LEU A 107 1.79 3.45 6.12
N ASN A 108 3.08 3.60 5.78
CA ASN A 108 3.85 4.82 5.99
C ASN A 108 3.96 5.65 4.70
N SER A 109 2.84 5.78 3.99
CA SER A 109 2.77 6.52 2.73
C SER A 109 1.68 7.57 2.75
N VAL A 110 1.89 8.64 2.01
CA VAL A 110 0.91 9.66 1.69
C VAL A 110 0.82 9.79 0.17
N THR A 111 -0.36 10.11 -0.35
CA THR A 111 -0.51 10.33 -1.79
C THR A 111 -0.05 11.74 -2.17
N LEU A 112 0.44 11.91 -3.39
CA LEU A 112 0.74 13.24 -3.93
C LEU A 112 -0.49 14.15 -3.90
N ALA A 113 -1.67 13.59 -4.14
CA ALA A 113 -2.93 14.33 -4.05
C ALA A 113 -3.19 14.85 -2.62
N ASP A 114 -2.90 14.04 -1.58
CA ASP A 114 -3.06 14.47 -0.19
C ASP A 114 -2.10 15.61 0.17
N ILE A 115 -0.86 15.57 -0.35
CA ILE A 115 0.12 16.64 -0.17
C ILE A 115 -0.40 17.93 -0.82
N GLN A 116 -0.77 17.87 -2.10
CA GLN A 116 -1.27 19.01 -2.86
C GLN A 116 -2.58 19.59 -2.30
N HIS A 117 -3.47 18.74 -1.76
CA HIS A 117 -4.72 19.22 -1.15
C HIS A 117 -4.50 19.95 0.18
N LYS A 118 -3.53 19.52 0.99
CA LYS A 118 -3.19 20.21 2.24
C LYS A 118 -2.67 21.62 1.97
N ASP A 119 -1.90 21.78 0.93
CA ASP A 119 -1.30 23.06 0.54
C ASP A 119 -2.35 24.04 0.00
N LYS A 120 -3.33 23.56 -0.77
CA LYS A 120 -4.42 24.38 -1.32
C LYS A 120 -5.38 24.97 -0.26
N GLN A 121 -5.34 24.50 0.99
CA GLN A 121 -6.10 25.11 2.10
C GLN A 121 -5.46 26.41 2.61
N SER A 122 -4.23 26.71 2.23
CA SER A 122 -3.59 28.00 2.46
C SER A 122 -3.87 28.92 1.27
N LEU A 123 -4.61 30.00 1.49
CA LEU A 123 -4.96 31.00 0.46
C LEU A 123 -3.75 31.64 -0.25
N LEU A 124 -2.56 31.53 0.34
CA LEU A 124 -1.31 32.08 -0.18
C LEU A 124 -0.62 31.17 -1.22
N HIS A 125 -0.93 29.87 -1.23
CA HIS A 125 -0.25 28.89 -2.10
C HIS A 125 -1.04 28.47 -3.35
N THR A 126 -2.13 29.17 -3.67
CA THR A 126 -3.01 28.84 -4.83
C THR A 126 -2.28 28.90 -6.18
N PHE A 127 -1.08 29.47 -6.22
CA PHE A 127 -0.28 29.67 -7.44
C PHE A 127 1.15 29.08 -7.40
N SER A 128 1.50 28.35 -6.34
CA SER A 128 2.83 27.75 -6.17
C SER A 128 2.77 26.25 -6.39
N ASP A 129 3.56 25.74 -7.33
CA ASP A 129 3.70 24.32 -7.64
C ASP A 129 4.83 23.66 -6.78
N THR A 130 5.14 24.25 -5.61
CA THR A 130 6.23 23.82 -4.72
C THR A 130 5.79 22.87 -3.62
N SER A 131 4.48 22.57 -3.50
CA SER A 131 3.90 21.80 -2.39
C SER A 131 4.59 20.46 -2.11
N VAL A 132 5.02 19.76 -3.16
CA VAL A 132 5.74 18.49 -3.03
C VAL A 132 7.18 18.73 -2.54
N HIS A 133 7.86 19.75 -3.07
CA HIS A 133 9.19 20.16 -2.63
C HIS A 133 9.18 20.56 -1.14
N ASP A 134 8.25 21.42 -0.75
CA ASP A 134 8.13 21.93 0.61
C ASP A 134 7.82 20.80 1.61
N PHE A 135 6.97 19.83 1.20
CA PHE A 135 6.72 18.63 2.00
C PHE A 135 7.99 17.82 2.25
N PHE A 136 8.87 17.66 1.24
CA PHE A 136 10.12 16.93 1.42
C PHE A 136 11.12 17.72 2.26
N VAL A 137 11.21 19.03 2.10
CA VAL A 137 12.06 19.87 2.94
C VAL A 137 11.66 19.75 4.41
N ASP A 138 10.38 19.88 4.73
CA ASP A 138 9.87 19.78 6.10
C ASP A 138 10.08 18.39 6.74
N LYS A 139 10.05 17.32 5.94
CA LYS A 139 10.12 15.94 6.45
C LYS A 139 11.53 15.36 6.49
N VAL A 140 12.43 15.85 5.66
CA VAL A 140 13.78 15.28 5.48
C VAL A 140 14.84 16.18 6.12
N ILE A 141 14.63 17.48 6.16
CA ILE A 141 15.63 18.47 6.62
C ILE A 141 15.26 19.07 8.00
N GLY A 142 13.99 19.04 8.39
CA GLY A 142 13.48 19.48 9.71
C GLY A 142 13.46 18.35 10.70
#